data_87681b6cc3e2eabfc7a438e45db4f1fa
#
_entry.id   87681b6cc3e2eabfc7a438e45db4f1fa
#
_cell.length_a   1.000
_cell.length_b   1.000
_cell.length_c   1.000
_cell.angle_alpha   90.00
_cell.angle_beta   90.00
_cell.angle_gamma   90.00
#
_symmetry.space_group_name_H-M   'P 1'
#
loop_
_entity.id
_entity.type
_entity.pdbx_description
1 polymer ?
#
loop_
_entity_poly.entity_id
_entity_poly.type
_entity_poly.pdbx_seq_one_letter_code
_entity_poly.pdbx_strand_id
1 'polypeptide(L)'
;MCIRDSLVTDRALLLYGLPGTAKSWVSEHIAAAISGDSTLIVQGTAGTGEEAIRYGWNYARLLAEGPSVGALVQTPVMKAMQEGKIGRIEELTRIGSDVQDTLITILSEKTLPIPELNTEVQAIRGFNIIATANNRDKGVNDLSSALKRRFNTVILPLPDSIDEEIDIVRRRVESFEKVMQLPAEKPALEEIRRVVTIFR
;
A
#
# COMPACT_ATOMS: atom_id res chain seq x y z
N MET A 1 -10.23 -4.71 -15.73
CA MET A 1 -10.80 -4.72 -14.38
C MET A 1 -10.54 -3.36 -13.78
N CYS A 2 -11.54 -2.68 -13.27
CA CYS A 2 -11.33 -1.35 -12.70
C CYS A 2 -11.17 -1.41 -11.17
N ILE A 3 -10.66 -0.32 -10.57
CA ILE A 3 -10.47 -0.23 -9.10
C ILE A 3 -11.79 -0.49 -8.36
N ARG A 4 -12.91 0.06 -8.87
CA ARG A 4 -14.24 -0.13 -8.28
C ARG A 4 -14.64 -1.60 -8.22
N ASP A 5 -14.41 -2.36 -9.29
CA ASP A 5 -14.75 -3.79 -9.33
C ASP A 5 -13.91 -4.58 -8.32
N SER A 6 -12.65 -4.18 -8.14
CA SER A 6 -11.74 -4.80 -7.19
C SER A 6 -12.17 -4.58 -5.73
N LEU A 7 -12.71 -3.41 -5.42
CA LEU A 7 -13.13 -3.06 -4.05
C LEU A 7 -14.46 -3.73 -3.64
N VAL A 8 -15.27 -4.17 -4.61
CA VAL A 8 -16.53 -4.89 -4.34
C VAL A 8 -16.30 -6.38 -4.07
N THR A 9 -15.11 -6.88 -4.43
CA THR A 9 -14.74 -8.28 -4.18
C THR A 9 -13.93 -8.42 -2.89
N ASP A 10 -13.90 -9.61 -2.30
CA ASP A 10 -13.08 -9.92 -1.11
C ASP A 10 -11.58 -10.01 -1.40
N ARG A 11 -11.18 -9.81 -2.66
CA ARG A 11 -9.77 -9.86 -3.06
C ARG A 11 -9.07 -8.54 -2.76
N ALA A 12 -7.81 -8.64 -2.38
CA ALA A 12 -6.94 -7.49 -2.23
C ALA A 12 -6.71 -6.77 -3.58
N LEU A 13 -6.41 -5.48 -3.53
CA LEU A 13 -6.11 -4.67 -4.72
C LEU A 13 -4.59 -4.54 -4.90
N LEU A 14 -4.09 -4.89 -6.08
CA LEU A 14 -2.71 -4.62 -6.48
C LEU A 14 -2.68 -3.53 -7.56
N LEU A 15 -2.11 -2.38 -7.23
CA LEU A 15 -1.81 -1.31 -8.17
C LEU A 15 -0.42 -1.56 -8.77
N TYR A 16 -0.41 -1.86 -10.06
CA TYR A 16 0.80 -2.24 -10.79
C TYR A 16 1.12 -1.24 -11.89
N GLY A 17 2.40 -0.93 -12.11
CA GLY A 17 2.77 0.01 -13.16
C GLY A 17 4.19 0.53 -13.03
N LEU A 18 4.57 1.40 -13.96
CA LEU A 18 5.88 2.05 -13.97
C LEU A 18 6.08 2.96 -12.76
N PRO A 19 7.33 3.24 -12.36
CA PRO A 19 7.62 4.32 -11.41
C PRO A 19 6.98 5.64 -11.89
N GLY A 20 6.50 6.44 -10.95
CA GLY A 20 5.90 7.75 -11.27
C GLY A 20 4.41 7.72 -11.68
N THR A 21 3.75 6.56 -11.78
CA THR A 21 2.31 6.47 -12.12
C THR A 21 1.37 6.73 -10.93
N ALA A 22 1.84 7.39 -9.89
CA ALA A 22 1.07 7.80 -8.70
C ALA A 22 0.38 6.65 -7.93
N LYS A 23 0.90 5.42 -7.99
CA LYS A 23 0.33 4.25 -7.30
C LYS A 23 0.13 4.48 -5.80
N SER A 24 1.15 5.00 -5.12
CA SER A 24 1.09 5.25 -3.66
C SER A 24 0.09 6.35 -3.32
N TRP A 25 -0.02 7.38 -4.16
CA TRP A 25 -1.03 8.42 -3.98
C TRP A 25 -2.45 7.86 -4.14
N VAL A 26 -2.67 7.02 -5.14
CA VAL A 26 -3.96 6.36 -5.37
C VAL A 26 -4.30 5.42 -4.21
N SER A 27 -3.34 4.60 -3.74
CA SER A 27 -3.53 3.68 -2.61
C SER A 27 -3.92 4.43 -1.33
N GLU A 28 -3.25 5.55 -1.05
CA GLU A 28 -3.51 6.40 0.10
C GLU A 28 -4.93 6.96 0.09
N HIS A 29 -5.32 7.57 -1.03
CA HIS A 29 -6.63 8.20 -1.15
C HIS A 29 -7.79 7.20 -1.13
N ILE A 30 -7.59 6.02 -1.73
CA ILE A 30 -8.58 4.94 -1.67
C ILE A 30 -8.72 4.43 -0.24
N ALA A 31 -7.62 4.17 0.47
CA ALA A 31 -7.66 3.73 1.86
C ALA A 31 -8.36 4.75 2.76
N ALA A 32 -8.02 6.04 2.63
CA ALA A 32 -8.68 7.12 3.36
C ALA A 32 -10.17 7.22 3.06
N ALA A 33 -10.56 7.10 1.78
CA ALA A 33 -11.96 7.19 1.38
C ALA A 33 -12.82 6.02 1.86
N ILE A 34 -12.25 4.81 1.97
CA ILE A 34 -12.99 3.61 2.38
C ILE A 34 -13.05 3.45 3.89
N SER A 35 -11.92 3.62 4.57
CA SER A 35 -11.77 3.31 5.98
C SER A 35 -11.55 4.52 6.90
N GLY A 36 -11.53 5.74 6.33
CA GLY A 36 -11.25 6.97 7.05
C GLY A 36 -9.80 7.09 7.54
N ASP A 37 -8.93 6.17 7.14
CA ASP A 37 -7.55 6.06 7.60
C ASP A 37 -6.64 5.56 6.46
N SER A 38 -5.52 6.21 6.25
CA SER A 38 -4.50 5.80 5.28
C SER A 38 -3.13 5.54 5.91
N THR A 39 -3.05 5.58 7.24
CA THR A 39 -1.78 5.50 7.98
C THR A 39 -1.33 4.08 8.29
N LEU A 40 -2.19 3.09 8.10
CA LEU A 40 -1.88 1.68 8.31
C LEU A 40 -1.05 1.13 7.13
N ILE A 41 0.22 1.51 7.09
CA ILE A 41 1.11 1.26 5.97
C ILE A 41 2.32 0.43 6.37
N VAL A 42 2.70 -0.52 5.51
CA VAL A 42 3.99 -1.21 5.50
C VAL A 42 4.75 -0.80 4.24
N GLN A 43 5.93 -0.22 4.40
CA GLN A 43 6.82 0.09 3.28
C GLN A 43 7.70 -1.12 2.99
N GLY A 44 7.55 -1.72 1.82
CA GLY A 44 8.34 -2.85 1.38
C GLY A 44 9.76 -2.45 1.01
N THR A 45 10.72 -3.21 1.53
CA THR A 45 12.14 -3.12 1.22
C THR A 45 12.75 -4.53 1.17
N ALA A 46 13.96 -4.67 0.67
CA ALA A 46 14.66 -5.96 0.68
C ALA A 46 14.94 -6.49 2.11
N GLY A 47 14.96 -5.60 3.11
CA GLY A 47 15.15 -5.95 4.52
C GLY A 47 13.86 -6.07 5.33
N THR A 48 12.69 -5.98 4.67
CA THR A 48 11.40 -6.14 5.37
C THR A 48 11.22 -7.60 5.75
N GLY A 49 11.16 -7.88 7.05
CA GLY A 49 10.94 -9.22 7.59
C GLY A 49 9.46 -9.52 7.85
N GLU A 50 9.19 -10.76 8.25
CA GLU A 50 7.83 -11.25 8.54
C GLU A 50 7.18 -10.47 9.69
N GLU A 51 7.97 -10.01 10.66
CA GLU A 51 7.52 -9.22 11.81
C GLU A 51 6.95 -7.84 11.42
N ALA A 52 7.27 -7.33 10.25
CA ALA A 52 6.69 -6.08 9.74
C ALA A 52 5.26 -6.28 9.17
N ILE A 53 4.93 -7.51 8.77
CA ILE A 53 3.63 -7.85 8.19
C ILE A 53 2.72 -8.48 9.24
N ARG A 54 3.21 -9.52 9.94
CA ARG A 54 2.40 -10.27 10.91
C ARG A 54 2.27 -9.53 12.23
N TYR A 55 3.26 -9.66 13.10
CA TYR A 55 3.38 -9.03 14.41
C TYR A 55 4.83 -9.09 14.85
N GLY A 56 5.21 -8.22 15.75
CA GLY A 56 6.51 -8.23 16.41
C GLY A 56 6.41 -8.49 17.91
N TRP A 57 7.56 -8.53 18.56
CA TRP A 57 7.67 -8.68 20.01
C TRP A 57 8.46 -7.53 20.61
N ASN A 58 7.97 -7.00 21.74
CA ASN A 58 8.80 -6.21 22.63
C ASN A 58 9.71 -7.16 23.39
N TYR A 59 10.95 -7.29 22.93
CA TYR A 59 11.90 -8.25 23.47
C TYR A 59 12.21 -8.04 24.95
N ALA A 60 12.20 -6.81 25.45
CA ALA A 60 12.41 -6.54 26.88
C ALA A 60 11.28 -7.14 27.72
N ARG A 61 10.03 -6.99 27.31
CA ARG A 61 8.88 -7.61 27.97
C ARG A 61 8.86 -9.13 27.78
N LEU A 62 9.15 -9.59 26.58
CA LEU A 62 9.18 -11.01 26.26
C LEU A 62 10.17 -11.78 27.18
N LEU A 63 11.36 -11.19 27.42
CA LEU A 63 12.35 -11.77 28.33
C LEU A 63 11.95 -11.71 29.80
N ALA A 64 11.22 -10.66 30.21
CA ALA A 64 10.82 -10.46 31.59
C ALA A 64 9.57 -11.27 31.99
N GLU A 65 8.60 -11.37 31.08
CA GLU A 65 7.25 -11.86 31.38
C GLU A 65 6.85 -13.09 30.56
N GLY A 66 7.70 -13.49 29.60
CA GLY A 66 7.33 -14.50 28.60
C GLY A 66 6.37 -13.97 27.52
N PRO A 67 5.93 -14.88 26.62
CA PRO A 67 4.94 -14.52 25.59
C PRO A 67 3.62 -14.08 26.24
N SER A 68 3.24 -12.83 25.98
CA SER A 68 2.02 -12.23 26.50
C SER A 68 1.44 -11.22 25.51
N VAL A 69 0.15 -10.94 25.64
CA VAL A 69 -0.52 -9.90 24.83
C VAL A 69 0.16 -8.53 25.05
N GLY A 70 0.66 -8.27 26.26
CA GLY A 70 1.38 -7.03 26.57
C GLY A 70 2.76 -6.92 25.94
N ALA A 71 3.41 -8.04 25.59
CA ALA A 71 4.68 -8.09 24.88
C ALA A 71 4.50 -8.07 23.35
N LEU A 72 3.29 -8.31 22.85
CA LEU A 72 2.98 -8.32 21.42
C LEU A 72 2.99 -6.89 20.84
N VAL A 73 3.69 -6.70 19.72
CA VAL A 73 3.73 -5.44 18.98
C VAL A 73 2.89 -5.61 17.72
N GLN A 74 1.81 -4.86 17.65
CA GLN A 74 0.89 -4.90 16.51
C GLN A 74 1.49 -4.19 15.30
N THR A 75 1.46 -4.85 14.15
CA THR A 75 1.79 -4.25 12.85
C THR A 75 0.61 -3.45 12.28
N PRO A 76 0.87 -2.60 11.27
CA PRO A 76 -0.22 -1.95 10.53
C PRO A 76 -1.24 -2.93 9.93
N VAL A 77 -0.78 -4.09 9.44
CA VAL A 77 -1.67 -5.13 8.89
C VAL A 77 -2.54 -5.73 9.99
N MET A 78 -1.95 -6.11 11.12
CA MET A 78 -2.70 -6.65 12.26
C MET A 78 -3.74 -5.66 12.80
N LYS A 79 -3.39 -4.37 12.89
CA LYS A 79 -4.34 -3.31 13.27
C LYS A 79 -5.47 -3.16 12.26
N ALA A 80 -5.14 -3.18 10.97
CA ALA A 80 -6.16 -3.12 9.91
C ALA A 80 -7.15 -4.28 10.01
N MET A 81 -6.67 -5.50 10.31
CA MET A 81 -7.53 -6.66 10.56
C MET A 81 -8.47 -6.46 11.74
N GLN A 82 -7.93 -5.98 12.87
CA GLN A 82 -8.69 -5.78 14.11
C GLN A 82 -9.69 -4.64 14.04
N GLU A 83 -9.43 -3.62 13.21
CA GLU A 83 -10.26 -2.44 13.09
C GLU A 83 -11.20 -2.47 11.86
N GLY A 84 -11.10 -3.51 11.02
CA GLY A 84 -11.88 -3.60 9.79
C GLY A 84 -11.52 -2.52 8.76
N LYS A 85 -10.25 -2.13 8.71
CA LYS A 85 -9.74 -1.06 7.85
C LYS A 85 -8.91 -1.59 6.68
N ILE A 86 -8.52 -0.69 5.79
CA ILE A 86 -7.61 -0.99 4.68
C ILE A 86 -6.16 -0.91 5.18
N GLY A 87 -5.44 -2.03 5.09
CA GLY A 87 -3.98 -2.06 5.22
C GLY A 87 -3.31 -1.75 3.88
N ARG A 88 -2.23 -0.96 3.90
CA ARG A 88 -1.46 -0.61 2.70
C ARG A 88 -0.10 -1.29 2.73
N ILE A 89 0.32 -1.88 1.62
CA ILE A 89 1.67 -2.43 1.45
C ILE A 89 2.27 -1.79 0.21
N GLU A 90 3.19 -0.86 0.42
CA GLU A 90 3.88 -0.17 -0.67
C GLU A 90 5.11 -0.98 -1.12
N GLU A 91 5.35 -1.02 -2.42
CA GLU A 91 6.46 -1.73 -3.05
C GLU A 91 6.54 -3.22 -2.67
N LEU A 92 5.41 -3.92 -2.72
CA LEU A 92 5.29 -5.34 -2.34
C LEU A 92 6.35 -6.24 -2.99
N THR A 93 6.72 -6.00 -4.25
CA THR A 93 7.73 -6.77 -4.99
C THR A 93 9.16 -6.58 -4.47
N ARG A 94 9.44 -5.62 -3.60
CA ARG A 94 10.75 -5.48 -2.94
C ARG A 94 10.89 -6.34 -1.70
N ILE A 95 9.80 -6.85 -1.16
CA ILE A 95 9.78 -7.78 -0.02
C ILE A 95 10.22 -9.17 -0.53
N GLY A 96 10.98 -9.91 0.28
CA GLY A 96 11.37 -11.29 -0.03
C GLY A 96 10.15 -12.20 -0.26
N SER A 97 10.27 -13.17 -1.16
CA SER A 97 9.15 -14.06 -1.55
C SER A 97 8.59 -14.87 -0.39
N ASP A 98 9.44 -15.30 0.51
CA ASP A 98 9.09 -16.01 1.76
C ASP A 98 8.20 -15.16 2.66
N VAL A 99 8.55 -13.87 2.82
CA VAL A 99 7.76 -12.91 3.59
C VAL A 99 6.45 -12.55 2.87
N GLN A 100 6.47 -12.40 1.54
CA GLN A 100 5.26 -12.18 0.75
C GLN A 100 4.23 -13.31 0.95
N ASP A 101 4.69 -14.56 1.08
CA ASP A 101 3.80 -15.72 1.23
C ASP A 101 3.04 -15.71 2.56
N THR A 102 3.49 -14.98 3.58
CA THR A 102 2.73 -14.77 4.83
C THR A 102 1.38 -14.09 4.59
N LEU A 103 1.27 -13.30 3.51
CA LEU A 103 0.01 -12.67 3.11
C LEU A 103 -1.03 -13.66 2.57
N ILE A 104 -0.61 -14.86 2.16
CA ILE A 104 -1.52 -15.84 1.57
C ILE A 104 -2.63 -16.19 2.56
N THR A 105 -2.29 -16.53 3.79
CA THR A 105 -3.26 -16.88 4.85
C THR A 105 -4.11 -15.66 5.23
N ILE A 106 -3.49 -14.51 5.42
CA ILE A 106 -4.18 -13.26 5.77
C ILE A 106 -5.24 -12.90 4.73
N LEU A 107 -4.93 -13.06 3.45
CA LEU A 107 -5.84 -12.69 2.37
C LEU A 107 -6.92 -13.77 2.10
N SER A 108 -6.60 -15.05 2.28
CA SER A 108 -7.54 -16.15 2.00
C SER A 108 -8.50 -16.40 3.15
N GLU A 109 -7.92 -16.61 4.33
CA GLU A 109 -8.67 -17.06 5.51
C GLU A 109 -9.09 -15.88 6.40
N LYS A 110 -8.55 -14.68 6.11
CA LYS A 110 -8.76 -13.49 6.93
C LYS A 110 -8.33 -13.70 8.39
N THR A 111 -7.35 -14.56 8.62
CA THR A 111 -6.81 -14.90 9.94
C THR A 111 -5.32 -14.65 10.01
N LEU A 112 -4.83 -14.32 11.20
CA LEU A 112 -3.43 -14.16 11.53
C LEU A 112 -3.12 -14.96 12.79
N PRO A 113 -2.54 -16.18 12.65
CA PRO A 113 -2.18 -17.02 13.79
C PRO A 113 -1.06 -16.41 14.63
N ILE A 114 -1.17 -16.54 15.95
CA ILE A 114 -0.14 -16.18 16.95
C ILE A 114 0.14 -17.44 17.80
N PRO A 115 0.96 -18.36 17.29
CA PRO A 115 1.19 -19.67 17.94
C PRO A 115 1.71 -19.55 19.36
N GLU A 116 2.56 -18.56 19.65
CA GLU A 116 3.18 -18.33 20.95
C GLU A 116 2.14 -18.00 22.05
N LEU A 117 0.98 -17.48 21.63
CA LEU A 117 -0.14 -17.19 22.52
C LEU A 117 -1.27 -18.22 22.41
N ASN A 118 -1.11 -19.23 21.56
CA ASN A 118 -2.16 -20.21 21.23
C ASN A 118 -3.49 -19.52 20.84
N THR A 119 -3.40 -18.47 20.02
CA THR A 119 -4.53 -17.65 19.60
C THR A 119 -4.37 -17.21 18.14
N GLU A 120 -5.39 -16.56 17.59
CA GLU A 120 -5.35 -15.95 16.27
C GLU A 120 -6.15 -14.64 16.26
N VAL A 121 -5.80 -13.75 15.33
CA VAL A 121 -6.57 -12.56 15.03
C VAL A 121 -7.46 -12.84 13.83
N GLN A 122 -8.77 -12.73 14.01
CA GLN A 122 -9.77 -12.77 12.94
C GLN A 122 -9.99 -11.35 12.41
N ALA A 123 -9.98 -11.19 11.10
CA ALA A 123 -10.24 -9.89 10.50
C ALA A 123 -11.72 -9.49 10.65
N ILE A 124 -11.94 -8.26 11.09
CA ILE A 124 -13.28 -7.68 11.15
C ILE A 124 -13.72 -7.30 9.72
N ARG A 125 -15.02 -7.35 9.48
CA ARG A 125 -15.63 -6.95 8.21
C ARG A 125 -15.20 -5.53 7.82
N GLY A 126 -14.76 -5.37 6.58
CA GLY A 126 -14.18 -4.13 6.05
C GLY A 126 -12.67 -4.21 5.85
N PHE A 127 -11.99 -5.16 6.49
CA PHE A 127 -10.56 -5.38 6.26
C PHE A 127 -10.29 -5.81 4.82
N ASN A 128 -9.34 -5.11 4.22
CA ASN A 128 -8.71 -5.56 2.98
C ASN A 128 -7.29 -4.97 2.85
N ILE A 129 -6.56 -5.37 1.84
CA ILE A 129 -5.21 -4.87 1.55
C ILE A 129 -5.19 -4.19 0.19
N ILE A 130 -4.54 -3.03 0.12
CA ILE A 130 -4.12 -2.38 -1.12
C ILE A 130 -2.60 -2.44 -1.17
N ALA A 131 -2.06 -3.09 -2.19
CA ALA A 131 -0.63 -3.17 -2.43
C ALA A 131 -0.23 -2.39 -3.68
N THR A 132 1.01 -1.89 -3.70
CA THR A 132 1.62 -1.32 -4.90
C THR A 132 2.83 -2.14 -5.33
N ALA A 133 3.09 -2.19 -6.63
CA ALA A 133 4.26 -2.85 -7.18
C ALA A 133 4.73 -2.17 -8.46
N ASN A 134 6.04 -2.18 -8.67
CA ASN A 134 6.67 -1.70 -9.89
C ASN A 134 6.99 -2.86 -10.82
N ASN A 135 6.86 -2.65 -12.13
CA ASN A 135 7.07 -3.69 -13.14
C ASN A 135 8.51 -3.76 -13.71
N ARG A 136 9.37 -2.81 -13.37
CA ARG A 136 10.71 -2.69 -13.98
C ARG A 136 11.87 -2.44 -13.01
N ASP A 137 11.66 -2.52 -11.71
CA ASP A 137 12.74 -2.31 -10.75
C ASP A 137 13.70 -3.51 -10.76
N LYS A 138 15.01 -3.24 -10.81
CA LYS A 138 16.04 -4.26 -10.60
C LYS A 138 16.00 -4.70 -9.14
N GLY A 139 16.03 -6.02 -8.88
CA GLY A 139 15.99 -6.57 -7.53
C GLY A 139 14.58 -6.74 -6.95
N VAL A 140 13.55 -6.76 -7.79
CA VAL A 140 12.19 -7.15 -7.38
C VAL A 140 12.03 -8.66 -7.36
N ASN A 141 11.27 -9.13 -6.39
CA ASN A 141 10.83 -10.52 -6.29
C ASN A 141 9.49 -10.67 -7.03
N ASP A 142 9.41 -11.66 -7.90
CA ASP A 142 8.14 -11.99 -8.53
C ASP A 142 7.13 -12.47 -7.48
N LEU A 143 5.90 -12.00 -7.61
CA LEU A 143 4.81 -12.52 -6.80
C LEU A 143 4.54 -13.98 -7.18
N SER A 144 4.45 -14.86 -6.17
CA SER A 144 4.06 -16.25 -6.39
C SER A 144 2.69 -16.33 -7.07
N SER A 145 2.46 -17.38 -7.84
CA SER A 145 1.15 -17.60 -8.49
C SER A 145 0.02 -17.73 -7.46
N ALA A 146 0.33 -18.24 -6.29
CA ALA A 146 -0.59 -18.35 -5.17
C ALA A 146 -0.99 -16.98 -4.65
N LEU A 147 -0.04 -16.07 -4.48
CA LEU A 147 -0.31 -14.70 -4.03
C LEU A 147 -1.02 -13.87 -5.11
N LYS A 148 -0.59 -13.96 -6.38
CA LYS A 148 -1.24 -13.28 -7.52
C LYS A 148 -2.75 -13.57 -7.61
N ARG A 149 -3.19 -14.79 -7.31
CA ARG A 149 -4.61 -15.16 -7.34
C ARG A 149 -5.46 -14.46 -6.28
N ARG A 150 -4.86 -13.89 -5.24
CA ARG A 150 -5.54 -13.23 -4.14
C ARG A 150 -5.66 -11.73 -4.34
N PHE A 151 -4.99 -11.24 -5.36
CA PHE A 151 -5.08 -9.84 -5.77
C PHE A 151 -5.92 -9.68 -7.04
N ASN A 152 -6.67 -8.60 -7.07
CA ASN A 152 -7.17 -7.99 -8.29
C ASN A 152 -6.13 -6.97 -8.75
N THR A 153 -5.49 -7.25 -9.88
CA THR A 153 -4.44 -6.38 -10.40
C THR A 153 -5.03 -5.32 -11.32
N VAL A 154 -4.72 -4.07 -11.01
CA VAL A 154 -5.04 -2.89 -11.84
C VAL A 154 -3.74 -2.27 -12.30
N ILE A 155 -3.56 -2.19 -13.62
CA ILE A 155 -2.39 -1.53 -14.23
C ILE A 155 -2.70 -0.05 -14.35
N LEU A 156 -1.84 0.79 -13.76
CA LEU A 156 -1.90 2.24 -13.92
C LEU A 156 -0.96 2.61 -15.07
N PRO A 157 -1.50 3.07 -16.22
CA PRO A 157 -0.70 3.51 -17.35
C PRO A 157 -0.05 4.86 -17.06
N LEU A 158 0.96 5.21 -17.85
CA LEU A 158 1.39 6.59 -17.96
C LEU A 158 0.34 7.40 -18.74
N PRO A 159 0.29 8.73 -18.58
CA PRO A 159 -0.51 9.59 -19.44
C PRO A 159 -0.17 9.39 -20.92
N ASP A 160 -1.17 9.36 -21.78
CA ASP A 160 -1.00 9.07 -23.21
C ASP A 160 -0.31 10.23 -23.95
N SER A 161 -0.42 11.46 -23.42
CA SER A 161 0.12 12.66 -24.05
C SER A 161 0.82 13.59 -23.07
N ILE A 162 1.72 14.44 -23.60
CA ILE A 162 2.35 15.54 -22.85
C ILE A 162 1.28 16.52 -22.32
N ASP A 163 0.24 16.76 -23.06
CA ASP A 163 -0.80 17.71 -22.66
C ASP A 163 -1.62 17.22 -21.46
N GLU A 164 -1.83 15.89 -21.34
CA GLU A 164 -2.41 15.29 -20.14
C GLU A 164 -1.48 15.43 -18.91
N GLU A 165 -0.17 15.24 -19.09
CA GLU A 165 0.80 15.43 -18.02
C GLU A 165 0.84 16.90 -17.56
N ILE A 166 0.80 17.85 -18.51
CA ILE A 166 0.72 19.28 -18.22
C ILE A 166 -0.55 19.59 -17.41
N ASP A 167 -1.68 19.02 -17.79
CA ASP A 167 -2.95 19.21 -17.07
C ASP A 167 -2.89 18.66 -15.64
N ILE A 168 -2.25 17.51 -15.44
CA ILE A 168 -2.04 16.93 -14.11
C ILE A 168 -1.21 17.88 -13.25
N VAL A 169 -0.06 18.34 -13.76
CA VAL A 169 0.83 19.26 -13.04
C VAL A 169 0.09 20.57 -12.72
N ARG A 170 -0.61 21.15 -13.68
CA ARG A 170 -1.38 22.39 -13.49
C ARG A 170 -2.40 22.25 -12.36
N ARG A 171 -3.24 21.22 -12.40
CA ARG A 171 -4.25 20.95 -11.35
C ARG A 171 -3.60 20.75 -9.97
N ARG A 172 -2.44 20.13 -9.95
CA ARG A 172 -1.71 19.89 -8.70
C ARG A 172 -1.18 21.19 -8.11
N VAL A 173 -0.57 22.03 -8.94
CA VAL A 173 -0.09 23.38 -8.54
C VAL A 173 -1.25 24.21 -8.02
N GLU A 174 -2.36 24.32 -8.76
CA GLU A 174 -3.55 25.07 -8.34
C GLU A 174 -4.11 24.56 -6.99
N SER A 175 -4.05 23.25 -6.76
CA SER A 175 -4.47 22.66 -5.48
C SER A 175 -3.53 23.05 -4.33
N PHE A 176 -2.22 23.06 -4.56
CA PHE A 176 -1.22 23.49 -3.58
C PHE A 176 -1.32 24.99 -3.26
N GLU A 177 -1.51 25.84 -4.27
CA GLU A 177 -1.70 27.27 -4.08
C GLU A 177 -2.86 27.57 -3.13
N LYS A 178 -3.98 26.88 -3.31
CA LYS A 178 -5.15 27.00 -2.42
C LYS A 178 -4.86 26.59 -0.98
N VAL A 179 -4.16 25.48 -0.81
CA VAL A 179 -3.82 24.96 0.54
C VAL A 179 -2.81 25.87 1.25
N MET A 180 -1.84 26.40 0.51
CA MET A 180 -0.77 27.27 1.05
C MET A 180 -1.15 28.73 1.10
N GLN A 181 -2.37 29.09 0.65
CA GLN A 181 -2.86 30.49 0.57
C GLN A 181 -1.89 31.42 -0.20
N LEU A 182 -1.23 30.89 -1.21
CA LEU A 182 -0.33 31.66 -2.07
C LEU A 182 -1.15 32.56 -3.00
N PRO A 183 -0.57 33.73 -3.43
CA PRO A 183 -1.18 34.51 -4.48
C PRO A 183 -1.41 33.66 -5.73
N ALA A 184 -2.59 33.73 -6.33
CA ALA A 184 -2.93 32.98 -7.54
C ALA A 184 -2.20 33.57 -8.76
N GLU A 185 -0.92 33.39 -8.85
CA GLU A 185 -0.13 33.60 -10.06
C GLU A 185 -0.19 32.31 -10.88
N LYS A 186 -0.92 32.31 -11.99
CA LYS A 186 -0.98 31.15 -12.88
C LYS A 186 0.43 30.88 -13.42
N PRO A 187 1.07 29.74 -13.10
CA PRO A 187 2.35 29.40 -13.69
C PRO A 187 2.21 29.42 -15.22
N ALA A 188 3.19 30.03 -15.90
CA ALA A 188 3.17 30.09 -17.35
C ALA A 188 3.13 28.68 -17.92
N LEU A 189 2.20 28.40 -18.81
CA LEU A 189 2.02 27.08 -19.44
C LEU A 189 3.32 26.57 -20.05
N GLU A 190 4.17 27.45 -20.54
CA GLU A 190 5.48 27.14 -21.09
C GLU A 190 6.46 26.61 -20.03
N GLU A 191 6.41 27.10 -18.80
CA GLU A 191 7.26 26.62 -17.71
C GLU A 191 6.85 25.23 -17.28
N ILE A 192 5.54 24.97 -17.14
CA ILE A 192 5.04 23.63 -16.85
C ILE A 192 5.46 22.67 -17.99
N ARG A 193 5.32 23.07 -19.26
CA ARG A 193 5.71 22.26 -20.41
C ARG A 193 7.19 21.93 -20.40
N ARG A 194 8.06 22.89 -20.06
CA ARG A 194 9.51 22.65 -19.92
C ARG A 194 9.82 21.62 -18.84
N VAL A 195 9.22 21.75 -17.66
CA VAL A 195 9.39 20.81 -16.55
C VAL A 195 8.94 19.41 -16.97
N VAL A 196 7.74 19.25 -17.51
CA VAL A 196 7.21 17.96 -17.96
C VAL A 196 8.12 17.33 -19.02
N THR A 197 8.64 18.11 -19.97
CA THR A 197 9.53 17.62 -21.04
C THR A 197 10.88 17.11 -20.48
N ILE A 198 11.40 17.71 -19.41
CA ILE A 198 12.67 17.28 -18.78
C ILE A 198 12.51 15.93 -18.06
N PHE A 199 11.34 15.68 -17.45
CA PHE A 199 11.11 14.48 -16.64
C PHE A 199 10.45 13.32 -17.38
N ARG A 200 10.08 13.48 -18.66
CA ARG A 200 9.52 12.44 -19.51
C ARG A 200 10.63 11.64 -20.23
#